data_6ab1d31f0dbc12b0f82679ae0e29ac20
#
_entry.id   6ab1d31f0dbc12b0f82679ae0e29ac20
#
_cell.length_a   1.000
_cell.length_b   1.000
_cell.length_c   1.000
_cell.angle_alpha   90.00
_cell.angle_beta   90.00
_cell.angle_gamma   90.00
#
_symmetry.space_group_name_H-M   'P 1'
#
loop_
_entity.id
_entity.type
_entity.pdbx_description
1 polymer ?
#
loop_
_entity_poly.entity_id
_entity_poly.type
_entity_poly.pdbx_seq_one_letter_code
_entity_poly.pdbx_strand_id
1 'polypeptide(L)'
;MYNAGFNVLGLMSGTSLDGMDAALVAFNPEDSRDWKLLEFQFYPYPKDLKELAQQTYKQGKKSTAFDQAFAAWTFACVRSFLKEHDFNIHLIGHHGQTVFHDPIKKFTYQAGCLSSIAQDLGIPMVTNFRMQDVLLGGQGAPLVPMGDHLMFGEYECCLNIGGFANYSFGEPLLSKGVSKAGDICPVNAVLNRQAEILGYAYDAGGEMAASGTMFEDKVKMLIDAIHSTEESLGYEWMELYINPILKGLSPVDALATYTEVAARVIADSIGPRKTLVTGGGAKNKHLISRISSLGAHLVLPNEEVIDYKEAMIFALLAAERFMGRSNVLGHTTGSGLSHSSGSIFYP
;
A
#
# COMPACT_ATOMS: atom_id res chain seq x y z
N MET A 1 8.93 -23.16 22.02
CA MET A 1 7.52 -23.56 21.82
C MET A 1 6.74 -22.26 21.67
N TYR A 2 6.31 -21.95 20.44
CA TYR A 2 5.40 -20.82 20.24
C TYR A 2 4.12 -21.13 21.02
N ASN A 3 3.85 -20.39 22.08
CA ASN A 3 2.52 -20.36 22.70
C ASN A 3 1.53 -19.99 21.59
N ALA A 4 0.32 -20.56 21.64
CA ALA A 4 -0.72 -20.36 20.64
C ALA A 4 -0.83 -18.85 20.28
N GLY A 5 -0.27 -18.48 19.12
CA GLY A 5 -0.21 -17.09 18.69
C GLY A 5 -1.62 -16.57 18.41
N PHE A 6 -1.80 -15.26 18.52
CA PHE A 6 -3.04 -14.59 18.12
C PHE A 6 -3.03 -14.45 16.59
N ASN A 7 -3.73 -15.37 15.90
CA ASN A 7 -3.75 -15.44 14.44
C ASN A 7 -4.75 -14.45 13.87
N VAL A 8 -4.26 -13.52 13.06
CA VAL A 8 -5.08 -12.45 12.47
C VAL A 8 -4.93 -12.50 10.94
N LEU A 9 -6.06 -12.56 10.25
CA LEU A 9 -6.11 -12.50 8.79
C LEU A 9 -6.28 -11.05 8.35
N GLY A 10 -5.25 -10.48 7.74
CA GLY A 10 -5.30 -9.16 7.11
C GLY A 10 -5.76 -9.24 5.66
N LEU A 11 -6.68 -8.37 5.29
CA LEU A 11 -7.25 -8.27 3.95
C LEU A 11 -7.03 -6.86 3.41
N MET A 12 -6.36 -6.74 2.26
CA MET A 12 -6.05 -5.47 1.60
C MET A 12 -6.45 -5.48 0.14
N SER A 13 -7.20 -4.47 -0.28
CA SER A 13 -7.49 -4.19 -1.68
C SER A 13 -7.06 -2.77 -2.02
N GLY A 14 -6.19 -2.65 -3.01
CA GLY A 14 -5.64 -1.38 -3.48
C GLY A 14 -6.48 -0.71 -4.57
N THR A 15 -6.08 0.50 -4.94
CA THR A 15 -6.73 1.29 -6.02
C THR A 15 -6.44 0.77 -7.43
N SER A 16 -5.49 -0.17 -7.58
CA SER A 16 -5.18 -0.86 -8.82
C SER A 16 -6.33 -1.71 -9.36
N LEU A 17 -7.27 -2.13 -8.48
CA LEU A 17 -8.41 -3.00 -8.82
C LEU A 17 -7.97 -4.30 -9.51
N ASP A 18 -6.89 -4.89 -9.08
CA ASP A 18 -6.37 -6.18 -9.54
C ASP A 18 -6.88 -7.34 -8.68
N GLY A 19 -7.01 -7.13 -7.36
CA GLY A 19 -7.50 -8.14 -6.44
C GLY A 19 -7.47 -7.73 -4.98
N MET A 20 -7.51 -8.73 -4.13
CA MET A 20 -7.38 -8.62 -2.69
C MET A 20 -6.25 -9.53 -2.20
N ASP A 21 -5.30 -8.94 -1.49
CA ASP A 21 -4.28 -9.66 -0.76
C ASP A 21 -4.81 -10.09 0.59
N ALA A 22 -4.57 -11.36 0.94
CA ALA A 22 -4.86 -11.94 2.23
C ALA A 22 -3.57 -12.45 2.86
N ALA A 23 -3.28 -12.05 4.10
CA ALA A 23 -2.10 -12.49 4.84
C ALA A 23 -2.49 -12.90 6.26
N LEU A 24 -2.23 -14.15 6.61
CA LEU A 24 -2.44 -14.67 7.96
C LEU A 24 -1.16 -14.50 8.77
N VAL A 25 -1.24 -13.70 9.82
CA VAL A 25 -0.11 -13.38 10.69
C VAL A 25 -0.42 -13.83 12.12
N ALA A 26 0.52 -14.56 12.73
CA ALA A 26 0.50 -14.85 14.15
C ALA A 26 1.25 -13.76 14.90
N PHE A 27 0.61 -13.17 15.91
CA PHE A 27 1.21 -12.18 16.80
C PHE A 27 1.33 -12.74 18.22
N ASN A 28 2.38 -12.33 18.91
CA ASN A 28 2.42 -12.44 20.36
C ASN A 28 1.48 -11.37 20.95
N PRO A 29 0.44 -11.75 21.72
CA PRO A 29 -0.52 -10.78 22.27
C PRO A 29 0.11 -9.72 23.19
N GLU A 30 1.26 -10.02 23.80
CA GLU A 30 1.94 -9.10 24.71
C GLU A 30 2.92 -8.17 23.98
N ASP A 31 3.48 -8.62 22.83
CA ASP A 31 4.39 -7.82 22.00
C ASP A 31 4.17 -8.14 20.52
N SER A 32 3.42 -7.30 19.83
CA SER A 32 3.11 -7.47 18.40
C SER A 32 4.31 -7.32 17.46
N ARG A 33 5.48 -6.93 17.99
CA ARG A 33 6.76 -6.98 17.25
C ARG A 33 7.28 -8.42 17.08
N ASP A 34 6.82 -9.35 17.93
CA ASP A 34 7.03 -10.79 17.79
C ASP A 34 5.90 -11.37 16.96
N TRP A 35 6.15 -11.45 15.65
CA TRP A 35 5.16 -11.88 14.66
C TRP A 35 5.75 -12.92 13.71
N LYS A 36 4.86 -13.66 13.06
CA LYS A 36 5.21 -14.63 12.01
C LYS A 36 4.11 -14.64 10.94
N LEU A 37 4.51 -14.49 9.67
CA LEU A 37 3.63 -14.78 8.53
C LEU A 37 3.41 -16.31 8.46
N LEU A 38 2.17 -16.73 8.51
CA LEU A 38 1.79 -18.15 8.49
C LEU A 38 1.38 -18.59 7.09
N GLU A 39 0.56 -17.78 6.41
CA GLU A 39 0.00 -18.10 5.10
C GLU A 39 -0.40 -16.81 4.38
N PHE A 40 -0.51 -16.86 3.07
CA PHE A 40 -0.91 -15.73 2.22
C PHE A 40 -1.61 -16.23 0.95
N GLN A 41 -2.50 -15.39 0.39
CA GLN A 41 -3.24 -15.70 -0.82
C GLN A 41 -3.65 -14.44 -1.55
N PHE A 42 -3.55 -14.43 -2.88
CA PHE A 42 -4.10 -13.39 -3.74
C PHE A 42 -5.42 -13.85 -4.35
N TYR A 43 -6.44 -13.01 -4.29
CA TYR A 43 -7.75 -13.22 -4.89
C TYR A 43 -7.96 -12.18 -5.99
N PRO A 44 -7.93 -12.57 -7.28
CA PRO A 44 -8.14 -11.63 -8.37
C PRO A 44 -9.58 -11.12 -8.39
N TYR A 45 -9.78 -9.84 -8.74
CA TYR A 45 -11.10 -9.27 -8.89
C TYR A 45 -11.90 -10.00 -9.97
N PRO A 46 -13.13 -10.47 -9.68
CA PRO A 46 -14.09 -10.86 -10.73
C PRO A 46 -14.34 -9.68 -11.69
N LYS A 47 -14.51 -9.98 -12.97
CA LYS A 47 -14.67 -8.95 -14.00
C LYS A 47 -15.85 -8.00 -13.73
N ASP A 48 -16.99 -8.55 -13.37
CA ASP A 48 -18.20 -7.81 -13.03
C ASP A 48 -18.03 -6.93 -11.77
N LEU A 49 -17.33 -7.42 -10.76
CA LEU A 49 -17.00 -6.63 -9.57
C LEU A 49 -16.05 -5.47 -9.89
N LYS A 50 -15.05 -5.71 -10.75
CA LYS A 50 -14.13 -4.67 -11.24
C LYS A 50 -14.85 -3.58 -12.02
N GLU A 51 -15.77 -3.97 -12.93
CA GLU A 51 -16.59 -3.01 -13.68
C GLU A 51 -17.48 -2.17 -12.75
N LEU A 52 -18.08 -2.81 -11.75
CA LEU A 52 -18.92 -2.11 -10.75
C LEU A 52 -18.09 -1.14 -9.89
N ALA A 53 -16.86 -1.53 -9.49
CA ALA A 53 -15.93 -0.64 -8.80
C ALA A 53 -15.58 0.59 -9.64
N GLN A 54 -15.22 0.40 -10.92
CA GLN A 54 -14.89 1.49 -11.84
C GLN A 54 -16.06 2.45 -12.06
N GLN A 55 -17.29 1.92 -12.17
CA GLN A 55 -18.50 2.75 -12.25
C GLN A 55 -18.72 3.57 -10.98
N THR A 56 -18.50 2.95 -9.81
CA THR A 56 -18.64 3.60 -8.51
C THR A 56 -17.63 4.73 -8.34
N TYR A 57 -16.37 4.52 -8.75
CA TYR A 57 -15.35 5.58 -8.76
C TYR A 57 -15.73 6.77 -9.64
N LYS A 58 -16.20 6.51 -10.86
CA LYS A 58 -16.64 7.58 -11.78
C LYS A 58 -17.80 8.40 -11.20
N GLN A 59 -18.66 7.78 -10.40
CA GLN A 59 -19.78 8.48 -9.76
C GLN A 59 -19.37 9.31 -8.53
N GLY A 60 -18.21 9.02 -7.91
CA GLY A 60 -17.66 9.74 -6.77
C GLY A 60 -18.55 9.71 -5.52
N LYS A 61 -19.36 8.66 -5.33
CA LYS A 61 -20.28 8.55 -4.21
C LYS A 61 -20.47 7.11 -3.74
N LYS A 62 -21.01 6.95 -2.53
CA LYS A 62 -21.32 5.66 -1.93
C LYS A 62 -22.29 4.86 -2.81
N SER A 63 -22.00 3.57 -3.00
CA SER A 63 -22.82 2.62 -3.74
C SER A 63 -23.16 1.43 -2.87
N THR A 64 -24.42 1.28 -2.48
CA THR A 64 -24.88 0.12 -1.71
C THR A 64 -24.71 -1.19 -2.50
N ALA A 65 -24.90 -1.14 -3.83
CA ALA A 65 -24.71 -2.30 -4.69
C ALA A 65 -23.25 -2.76 -4.67
N PHE A 66 -22.29 -1.83 -4.74
CA PHE A 66 -20.86 -2.15 -4.66
C PHE A 66 -20.47 -2.63 -3.26
N ASP A 67 -20.98 -1.98 -2.19
CA ASP A 67 -20.77 -2.44 -0.81
C ASP A 67 -21.15 -3.91 -0.62
N GLN A 68 -22.36 -4.27 -1.05
CA GLN A 68 -22.88 -5.63 -0.91
C GLN A 68 -22.12 -6.64 -1.78
N ALA A 69 -21.84 -6.29 -3.04
CA ALA A 69 -21.11 -7.16 -3.94
C ALA A 69 -19.67 -7.42 -3.46
N PHE A 70 -18.97 -6.37 -3.01
CA PHE A 70 -17.62 -6.48 -2.50
C PHE A 70 -17.59 -7.28 -1.17
N ALA A 71 -18.54 -7.05 -0.26
CA ALA A 71 -18.66 -7.80 0.98
C ALA A 71 -18.93 -9.29 0.74
N ALA A 72 -19.83 -9.62 -0.20
CA ALA A 72 -20.12 -11.00 -0.58
C ALA A 72 -18.90 -11.70 -1.19
N TRP A 73 -18.14 -11.00 -2.02
CA TRP A 73 -16.89 -11.52 -2.59
C TRP A 73 -15.83 -11.71 -1.50
N THR A 74 -15.63 -10.73 -0.60
CA THR A 74 -14.72 -10.84 0.55
C THR A 74 -15.07 -12.06 1.39
N PHE A 75 -16.34 -12.25 1.71
CA PHE A 75 -16.82 -13.43 2.43
C PHE A 75 -16.45 -14.74 1.71
N ALA A 76 -16.66 -14.80 0.40
CA ALA A 76 -16.32 -15.98 -0.40
C ALA A 76 -14.80 -16.27 -0.38
N CYS A 77 -13.96 -15.23 -0.51
CA CYS A 77 -12.51 -15.34 -0.42
C CYS A 77 -12.05 -15.87 0.94
N VAL A 78 -12.56 -15.31 2.05
CA VAL A 78 -12.21 -15.78 3.40
C VAL A 78 -12.68 -17.21 3.61
N ARG A 79 -13.87 -17.58 3.14
CA ARG A 79 -14.34 -18.97 3.21
C ARG A 79 -13.45 -19.93 2.40
N SER A 80 -12.93 -19.51 1.24
CA SER A 80 -11.96 -20.30 0.48
C SER A 80 -10.68 -20.47 1.28
N PHE A 81 -10.14 -19.38 1.83
CA PHE A 81 -8.95 -19.41 2.66
C PHE A 81 -9.07 -20.40 3.84
N LEU A 82 -10.20 -20.35 4.57
CA LEU A 82 -10.50 -21.26 5.70
C LEU A 82 -10.63 -22.74 5.28
N LYS A 83 -10.99 -23.03 4.03
CA LYS A 83 -11.07 -24.42 3.52
C LYS A 83 -9.72 -24.96 3.06
N GLU A 84 -8.88 -24.08 2.55
CA GLU A 84 -7.58 -24.44 1.99
C GLU A 84 -6.50 -24.56 3.07
N HIS A 85 -6.68 -23.87 4.20
CA HIS A 85 -5.71 -23.77 5.28
C HIS A 85 -6.31 -24.12 6.63
N ASP A 86 -5.73 -25.09 7.33
CA ASP A 86 -6.18 -25.58 8.65
C ASP A 86 -5.60 -24.71 9.77
N PHE A 87 -6.03 -23.43 9.82
CA PHE A 87 -5.64 -22.50 10.87
C PHE A 87 -6.86 -21.98 11.64
N ASN A 88 -6.71 -21.85 12.96
CA ASN A 88 -7.67 -21.11 13.76
C ASN A 88 -7.43 -19.61 13.62
N ILE A 89 -8.36 -18.90 12.96
CA ILE A 89 -8.32 -17.45 12.80
C ILE A 89 -9.11 -16.79 13.92
N HIS A 90 -8.46 -15.93 14.71
CA HIS A 90 -9.05 -15.28 15.87
C HIS A 90 -9.67 -13.92 15.55
N LEU A 91 -9.16 -13.27 14.48
CA LEU A 91 -9.57 -11.91 14.10
C LEU A 91 -9.34 -11.70 12.60
N ILE A 92 -10.17 -10.88 11.98
CA ILE A 92 -9.97 -10.39 10.62
C ILE A 92 -9.70 -8.88 10.66
N GLY A 93 -8.66 -8.42 9.98
CA GLY A 93 -8.39 -7.01 9.70
C GLY A 93 -8.75 -6.70 8.24
N HIS A 94 -9.86 -6.02 8.00
CA HIS A 94 -10.34 -5.77 6.65
C HIS A 94 -10.30 -4.28 6.30
N HIS A 95 -9.39 -3.92 5.37
CA HIS A 95 -9.26 -2.54 4.90
C HIS A 95 -10.51 -2.07 4.15
N GLY A 96 -11.14 -2.95 3.39
CA GLY A 96 -12.15 -2.60 2.40
C GLY A 96 -11.55 -1.99 1.12
N GLN A 97 -12.41 -1.63 0.16
CA GLN A 97 -11.99 -0.98 -1.07
C GLN A 97 -12.21 0.53 -0.96
N THR A 98 -11.14 1.32 -0.92
CA THR A 98 -11.27 2.78 -0.90
C THR A 98 -11.89 3.28 -2.21
N VAL A 99 -13.04 3.93 -2.11
CA VAL A 99 -13.78 4.52 -3.25
C VAL A 99 -13.69 6.03 -3.24
N PHE A 100 -13.78 6.62 -2.06
CA PHE A 100 -13.78 8.06 -1.89
C PHE A 100 -12.98 8.44 -0.66
N HIS A 101 -12.17 9.49 -0.79
CA HIS A 101 -11.35 9.99 0.30
C HIS A 101 -11.18 11.50 0.18
N ASP A 102 -11.90 12.22 1.04
CA ASP A 102 -11.86 13.68 1.13
C ASP A 102 -11.79 14.10 2.61
N PRO A 103 -10.60 14.06 3.21
CA PRO A 103 -10.43 14.38 4.63
C PRO A 103 -10.77 15.85 4.96
N ILE A 104 -10.68 16.76 3.98
CA ILE A 104 -11.08 18.17 4.17
C ILE A 104 -12.58 18.24 4.47
N LYS A 105 -13.38 17.45 3.79
CA LYS A 105 -14.83 17.30 4.05
C LYS A 105 -15.14 16.32 5.19
N LYS A 106 -14.13 15.85 5.91
CA LYS A 106 -14.26 14.84 6.98
C LYS A 106 -14.98 13.58 6.52
N PHE A 107 -14.69 13.14 5.32
CA PHE A 107 -15.31 11.97 4.73
C PHE A 107 -14.30 11.05 4.06
N THR A 108 -14.41 9.77 4.38
CA THR A 108 -13.70 8.69 3.70
C THR A 108 -14.63 7.49 3.60
N TYR A 109 -14.57 6.75 2.49
CA TYR A 109 -15.44 5.63 2.24
C TYR A 109 -14.67 4.44 1.68
N GLN A 110 -14.65 3.36 2.45
CA GLN A 110 -14.15 2.06 2.09
C GLN A 110 -15.34 1.11 1.93
N ALA A 111 -15.56 0.62 0.70
CA ALA A 111 -16.65 -0.32 0.42
C ALA A 111 -16.38 -1.71 1.02
N GLY A 112 -17.46 -2.43 1.31
CA GLY A 112 -17.44 -3.80 1.81
C GLY A 112 -17.16 -3.94 3.31
N CYS A 113 -17.09 -2.84 4.05
CA CYS A 113 -16.88 -2.85 5.51
C CYS A 113 -18.19 -3.15 6.27
N LEU A 114 -18.84 -4.29 5.99
CA LEU A 114 -20.13 -4.66 6.54
C LEU A 114 -20.01 -5.66 7.70
N SER A 115 -20.78 -5.45 8.75
CA SER A 115 -20.83 -6.33 9.94
C SER A 115 -21.29 -7.76 9.63
N SER A 116 -22.08 -7.93 8.55
CA SER A 116 -22.54 -9.25 8.11
C SER A 116 -21.40 -10.22 7.83
N ILE A 117 -20.23 -9.76 7.39
CA ILE A 117 -19.06 -10.62 7.15
C ILE A 117 -18.63 -11.29 8.45
N ALA A 118 -18.54 -10.55 9.57
CA ALA A 118 -18.17 -11.11 10.86
C ALA A 118 -19.23 -12.11 11.36
N GLN A 119 -20.50 -11.75 11.22
CA GLN A 119 -21.63 -12.60 11.63
C GLN A 119 -21.68 -13.91 10.84
N ASP A 120 -21.54 -13.84 9.52
CA ASP A 120 -21.64 -15.01 8.63
C ASP A 120 -20.41 -15.94 8.73
N LEU A 121 -19.23 -15.38 9.09
CA LEU A 121 -18.00 -16.15 9.31
C LEU A 121 -17.86 -16.69 10.74
N GLY A 122 -18.55 -16.12 11.72
CA GLY A 122 -18.36 -16.42 13.13
C GLY A 122 -16.99 -15.96 13.66
N ILE A 123 -16.36 -14.95 13.04
CA ILE A 123 -15.04 -14.44 13.39
C ILE A 123 -15.13 -12.93 13.59
N PRO A 124 -14.62 -12.37 14.70
CA PRO A 124 -14.55 -10.92 14.89
C PRO A 124 -13.79 -10.24 13.77
N MET A 125 -14.22 -9.02 13.39
CA MET A 125 -13.59 -8.26 12.31
C MET A 125 -13.36 -6.81 12.73
N VAL A 126 -12.17 -6.28 12.43
CA VAL A 126 -11.85 -4.85 12.52
C VAL A 126 -11.79 -4.29 11.12
N THR A 127 -12.45 -3.15 10.92
CA THR A 127 -12.50 -2.45 9.63
C THR A 127 -12.66 -0.94 9.85
N ASN A 128 -12.79 -0.16 8.75
CA ASN A 128 -13.00 1.27 8.83
C ASN A 128 -11.88 2.02 9.59
N PHE A 129 -10.64 1.67 9.30
CA PHE A 129 -9.45 2.17 9.99
C PHE A 129 -9.19 3.67 9.81
N ARG A 130 -9.75 4.31 8.78
CA ARG A 130 -9.42 5.69 8.39
C ARG A 130 -10.33 6.76 9.00
N MET A 131 -11.61 6.41 9.22
CA MET A 131 -12.65 7.39 9.55
C MET A 131 -12.39 8.12 10.89
N GLN A 132 -11.94 7.40 11.91
CA GLN A 132 -11.68 8.02 13.21
C GLN A 132 -10.56 9.07 13.13
N ASP A 133 -9.49 8.78 12.40
CA ASP A 133 -8.40 9.73 12.20
C ASP A 133 -8.87 10.98 11.45
N VAL A 134 -9.68 10.80 10.39
CA VAL A 134 -10.31 11.91 9.66
C VAL A 134 -11.20 12.76 10.56
N LEU A 135 -11.99 12.15 11.44
CA LEU A 135 -12.84 12.87 12.40
C LEU A 135 -12.01 13.63 13.45
N LEU A 136 -10.84 13.14 13.80
CA LEU A 136 -9.87 13.80 14.69
C LEU A 136 -9.08 14.93 13.99
N GLY A 137 -9.32 15.16 12.70
CA GLY A 137 -8.67 16.21 11.92
C GLY A 137 -7.45 15.74 11.15
N GLY A 138 -7.12 14.45 11.18
CA GLY A 138 -6.07 13.85 10.38
C GLY A 138 -6.51 13.56 8.95
N GLN A 139 -5.55 13.11 8.14
CA GLN A 139 -5.77 12.76 6.74
C GLN A 139 -6.35 11.35 6.55
N GLY A 140 -6.43 10.50 7.61
CA GLY A 140 -6.82 9.10 7.46
C GLY A 140 -5.80 8.22 6.71
N ALA A 141 -4.66 8.79 6.39
CA ALA A 141 -3.52 8.19 5.69
C ALA A 141 -2.24 9.00 6.00
N PRO A 142 -1.03 8.38 5.92
CA PRO A 142 -0.78 6.96 5.74
C PRO A 142 -1.00 6.16 7.04
N LEU A 143 -1.48 4.91 6.94
CA LEU A 143 -1.63 4.00 8.09
C LEU A 143 -0.47 2.99 8.20
N VAL A 144 0.16 2.68 7.07
CA VAL A 144 1.29 1.75 6.94
C VAL A 144 2.47 2.06 7.89
N PRO A 145 2.80 3.32 8.21
CA PRO A 145 3.91 3.66 9.09
C PRO A 145 3.86 3.03 10.49
N MET A 146 2.68 2.72 11.03
CA MET A 146 2.56 1.96 12.29
C MET A 146 3.09 0.54 12.13
N GLY A 147 2.80 -0.11 11.01
CA GLY A 147 3.34 -1.43 10.70
C GLY A 147 4.84 -1.39 10.43
N ASP A 148 5.32 -0.38 9.72
CA ASP A 148 6.76 -0.18 9.50
C ASP A 148 7.52 -0.07 10.82
N HIS A 149 6.95 0.66 11.79
CA HIS A 149 7.52 0.80 13.13
C HIS A 149 7.52 -0.53 13.92
N LEU A 150 6.40 -1.24 13.94
CA LEU A 150 6.25 -2.41 14.82
C LEU A 150 6.78 -3.71 14.19
N MET A 151 6.62 -3.90 12.87
CA MET A 151 6.99 -5.15 12.20
C MET A 151 8.37 -5.10 11.54
N PHE A 152 8.83 -3.90 11.15
CA PHE A 152 10.06 -3.71 10.36
C PHE A 152 11.01 -2.68 11.01
N GLY A 153 10.95 -2.56 12.32
CA GLY A 153 11.69 -1.55 13.09
C GLY A 153 13.20 -1.67 13.06
N GLU A 154 13.75 -2.77 12.56
CA GLU A 154 15.20 -2.97 12.34
C GLU A 154 15.75 -2.20 11.13
N TYR A 155 14.87 -1.63 10.30
CA TYR A 155 15.23 -0.76 9.20
C TYR A 155 15.11 0.72 9.62
N GLU A 156 15.91 1.57 8.97
CA GLU A 156 15.86 3.02 9.17
C GLU A 156 14.81 3.67 8.28
N CYS A 157 14.47 2.99 7.17
CA CYS A 157 13.46 3.40 6.20
C CYS A 157 12.70 2.18 5.66
N CYS A 158 11.41 2.35 5.44
CA CYS A 158 10.61 1.45 4.63
C CYS A 158 10.14 2.20 3.39
N LEU A 159 10.46 1.68 2.21
CA LEU A 159 10.08 2.19 0.90
C LEU A 159 9.11 1.22 0.23
N ASN A 160 7.96 1.70 -0.18
CA ASN A 160 7.03 0.95 -1.01
C ASN A 160 7.02 1.53 -2.42
N ILE A 161 7.30 0.70 -3.44
CA ILE A 161 7.30 1.09 -4.85
C ILE A 161 6.07 0.48 -5.52
N GLY A 162 4.94 1.15 -5.40
CA GLY A 162 3.68 0.83 -6.04
C GLY A 162 3.45 1.64 -7.33
N GLY A 163 2.21 1.98 -7.64
CA GLY A 163 1.89 2.99 -8.67
C GLY A 163 2.59 4.30 -8.38
N PHE A 164 2.60 4.68 -7.12
CA PHE A 164 3.38 5.79 -6.53
C PHE A 164 4.34 5.20 -5.50
N ALA A 165 5.56 5.75 -5.43
CA ALA A 165 6.50 5.43 -4.36
C ALA A 165 6.15 6.24 -3.12
N ASN A 166 6.17 5.59 -1.96
CA ASN A 166 6.01 6.23 -0.67
C ASN A 166 6.98 5.62 0.35
N TYR A 167 7.26 6.37 1.39
CA TYR A 167 8.23 5.98 2.39
C TYR A 167 7.79 6.35 3.81
N SER A 168 8.38 5.63 4.77
CA SER A 168 8.41 6.03 6.16
C SER A 168 9.82 5.85 6.71
N PHE A 169 10.33 6.82 7.46
CA PHE A 169 11.62 6.67 8.11
C PHE A 169 11.66 7.25 9.52
N GLY A 170 12.59 6.72 10.32
CA GLY A 170 12.98 7.19 11.65
C GLY A 170 14.41 6.78 11.92
N GLU A 171 14.99 7.17 13.07
CA GLU A 171 16.39 6.89 13.40
C GLU A 171 16.52 6.22 14.78
N PRO A 172 16.66 4.93 14.84
CA PRO A 172 16.04 3.85 14.04
C PRO A 172 14.53 3.78 14.30
N LEU A 173 13.74 3.16 13.38
CA LEU A 173 12.29 3.03 13.54
C LEU A 173 11.88 2.39 14.86
N LEU A 174 12.61 1.35 15.29
CA LEU A 174 12.28 0.60 16.51
C LEU A 174 12.42 1.43 17.80
N SER A 175 13.40 2.34 17.88
CA SER A 175 13.70 3.07 19.13
C SER A 175 13.03 4.43 19.22
N LYS A 176 12.87 5.12 18.09
CA LYS A 176 12.31 6.49 18.04
C LYS A 176 10.99 6.56 17.27
N GLY A 177 10.58 5.47 16.62
CA GLY A 177 9.40 5.41 15.77
C GLY A 177 9.59 6.12 14.43
N VAL A 178 8.51 6.21 13.65
CA VAL A 178 8.50 6.94 12.39
C VAL A 178 8.55 8.44 12.67
N SER A 179 9.53 9.13 12.10
CA SER A 179 9.66 10.59 12.20
C SER A 179 9.06 11.32 11.01
N LYS A 180 9.04 10.67 9.84
CA LYS A 180 8.48 11.22 8.60
C LYS A 180 7.90 10.10 7.72
N ALA A 181 6.79 10.37 7.08
CA ALA A 181 6.19 9.52 6.06
C ALA A 181 5.55 10.38 4.96
N GLY A 182 5.50 9.87 3.73
CA GLY A 182 4.89 10.58 2.62
C GLY A 182 5.14 9.93 1.27
N ASP A 183 4.52 10.52 0.25
CA ASP A 183 4.73 10.15 -1.14
C ASP A 183 6.04 10.76 -1.67
N ILE A 184 6.65 10.06 -2.63
CA ILE A 184 7.91 10.48 -3.28
C ILE A 184 7.63 10.94 -4.71
N CYS A 185 7.17 10.00 -5.55
CA CYS A 185 6.87 10.25 -6.97
C CYS A 185 5.99 9.13 -7.55
N PRO A 186 5.30 9.36 -8.68
CA PRO A 186 4.74 8.28 -9.48
C PRO A 186 5.86 7.34 -9.94
N VAL A 187 5.61 6.03 -9.99
CA VAL A 187 6.55 5.04 -10.53
C VAL A 187 5.82 4.12 -11.50
N ASN A 188 5.21 3.02 -11.02
CA ASN A 188 4.56 2.06 -11.91
C ASN A 188 3.36 2.66 -12.65
N ALA A 189 2.72 3.70 -12.11
CA ALA A 189 1.65 4.43 -12.79
C ALA A 189 2.12 5.05 -14.13
N VAL A 190 3.38 5.50 -14.21
CA VAL A 190 3.99 6.02 -15.44
C VAL A 190 4.57 4.89 -16.27
N LEU A 191 5.37 4.01 -15.64
CA LEU A 191 6.08 2.94 -16.35
C LEU A 191 5.11 1.95 -17.02
N ASN A 192 4.08 1.50 -16.31
CA ASN A 192 3.11 0.56 -16.87
C ASN A 192 2.34 1.17 -18.05
N ARG A 193 2.01 2.46 -17.97
CA ARG A 193 1.37 3.15 -19.09
C ARG A 193 2.23 3.15 -20.36
N GLN A 194 3.54 3.30 -20.24
CA GLN A 194 4.43 3.22 -21.39
C GLN A 194 4.57 1.78 -21.90
N ALA A 195 4.59 0.79 -21.01
CA ALA A 195 4.60 -0.62 -21.38
C ALA A 195 3.29 -1.04 -22.08
N GLU A 196 2.13 -0.51 -21.65
CA GLU A 196 0.82 -0.76 -22.29
C GLU A 196 0.78 -0.30 -23.76
N ILE A 197 1.44 0.81 -24.09
CA ILE A 197 1.55 1.26 -25.50
C ILE A 197 2.32 0.23 -26.34
N LEU A 198 3.22 -0.53 -25.75
CA LEU A 198 3.97 -1.62 -26.38
C LEU A 198 3.25 -2.97 -26.34
N GLY A 199 2.04 -3.03 -25.73
CA GLY A 199 1.24 -4.25 -25.59
C GLY A 199 1.57 -5.13 -24.39
N TYR A 200 2.30 -4.60 -23.39
CA TYR A 200 2.66 -5.29 -22.16
C TYR A 200 1.98 -4.67 -20.95
N ALA A 201 1.62 -5.45 -19.96
CA ALA A 201 1.02 -4.94 -18.73
C ALA A 201 2.01 -4.11 -17.89
N TYR A 202 3.29 -4.44 -17.95
CA TYR A 202 4.40 -3.73 -17.28
C TYR A 202 5.75 -4.10 -17.91
N ASP A 203 6.80 -3.35 -17.59
CA ASP A 203 8.17 -3.62 -18.00
C ASP A 203 8.82 -4.64 -17.04
N ALA A 204 8.81 -5.92 -17.43
CA ALA A 204 9.32 -7.01 -16.60
C ALA A 204 10.83 -6.85 -16.32
N GLY A 205 11.19 -6.73 -15.04
CA GLY A 205 12.58 -6.52 -14.62
C GLY A 205 13.20 -5.20 -15.06
N GLY A 206 12.46 -4.33 -15.79
CA GLY A 206 12.98 -3.09 -16.36
C GLY A 206 13.82 -3.30 -17.62
N GLU A 207 13.60 -4.41 -18.35
CA GLU A 207 14.41 -4.77 -19.52
C GLU A 207 14.20 -3.81 -20.70
N MET A 208 12.94 -3.34 -20.89
CA MET A 208 12.66 -2.35 -21.92
C MET A 208 13.31 -1.01 -21.57
N ALA A 209 13.18 -0.55 -20.34
CA ALA A 209 13.85 0.67 -19.87
C ALA A 209 15.38 0.59 -20.03
N ALA A 210 15.97 -0.56 -19.70
CA ALA A 210 17.41 -0.78 -19.84
C ALA A 210 17.92 -0.72 -21.30
N SER A 211 17.05 -1.00 -22.28
CA SER A 211 17.38 -0.97 -23.71
C SER A 211 17.15 0.40 -24.37
N GLY A 212 16.43 1.30 -23.70
CA GLY A 212 16.10 2.62 -24.22
C GLY A 212 17.20 3.66 -24.04
N THR A 213 17.01 4.80 -24.68
CA THR A 213 17.86 5.97 -24.54
C THR A 213 17.31 6.93 -23.51
N MET A 214 18.07 7.25 -22.48
CA MET A 214 17.73 8.24 -21.47
C MET A 214 18.05 9.66 -21.98
N PHE A 215 17.11 10.59 -21.80
CA PHE A 215 17.23 12.00 -22.19
C PHE A 215 17.39 12.88 -20.94
N GLU A 216 18.61 13.34 -20.69
CA GLU A 216 18.98 14.07 -19.47
C GLU A 216 18.25 15.42 -19.32
N ASP A 217 17.93 16.11 -20.38
CA ASP A 217 17.12 17.34 -20.36
C ASP A 217 15.71 17.06 -19.85
N LYS A 218 15.10 15.97 -20.31
CA LYS A 218 13.79 15.51 -19.85
C LYS A 218 13.82 15.04 -18.40
N VAL A 219 14.88 14.33 -18.01
CA VAL A 219 15.08 13.91 -16.60
C VAL A 219 15.06 15.12 -15.68
N LYS A 220 15.82 16.17 -15.99
CA LYS A 220 15.86 17.41 -15.19
C LYS A 220 14.48 18.07 -15.11
N MET A 221 13.79 18.23 -16.24
CA MET A 221 12.45 18.85 -16.28
C MET A 221 11.45 18.05 -15.41
N LEU A 222 11.51 16.73 -15.43
CA LEU A 222 10.61 15.86 -14.66
C LEU A 222 10.93 15.91 -13.16
N ILE A 223 12.20 15.92 -12.77
CA ILE A 223 12.62 16.08 -11.37
C ILE A 223 12.18 17.45 -10.85
N ASP A 224 12.38 18.53 -11.61
CA ASP A 224 11.94 19.87 -11.23
C ASP A 224 10.42 19.93 -11.04
N ALA A 225 9.64 19.30 -11.93
CA ALA A 225 8.19 19.22 -11.80
C ALA A 225 7.75 18.48 -10.53
N ILE A 226 8.43 17.37 -10.18
CA ILE A 226 8.14 16.60 -8.96
C ILE A 226 8.47 17.42 -7.70
N HIS A 227 9.63 18.08 -7.67
CA HIS A 227 10.08 18.81 -6.49
C HIS A 227 9.36 20.14 -6.28
N SER A 228 8.79 20.74 -7.33
CA SER A 228 8.08 22.02 -7.25
C SER A 228 6.61 21.88 -6.87
N THR A 229 6.07 20.66 -6.79
CA THR A 229 4.65 20.47 -6.49
C THR A 229 4.35 20.59 -5.00
N GLU A 230 3.32 21.35 -4.67
CA GLU A 230 2.67 21.38 -3.36
C GLU A 230 1.38 20.55 -3.36
N GLU A 231 0.99 20.01 -4.50
CA GLU A 231 -0.22 19.23 -4.70
C GLU A 231 0.00 17.76 -4.31
N SER A 232 -1.08 17.08 -3.96
CA SER A 232 -1.06 15.63 -3.77
C SER A 232 -0.75 14.93 -5.09
N LEU A 233 0.24 14.04 -5.07
CA LEU A 233 0.59 13.25 -6.24
C LEU A 233 -0.54 12.26 -6.57
N GLY A 234 -1.08 12.37 -7.78
CA GLY A 234 -2.18 11.53 -8.25
C GLY A 234 -2.16 11.40 -9.78
N TYR A 235 -3.11 10.61 -10.31
CA TYR A 235 -3.20 10.40 -11.77
C TYR A 235 -3.46 11.70 -12.52
N GLU A 236 -4.27 12.62 -11.99
CA GLU A 236 -4.56 13.93 -12.60
C GLU A 236 -3.30 14.79 -12.67
N TRP A 237 -2.51 14.82 -11.59
CA TRP A 237 -1.23 15.50 -11.55
C TRP A 237 -0.26 14.94 -12.60
N MET A 238 -0.20 13.62 -12.72
CA MET A 238 0.64 12.92 -13.70
C MET A 238 0.26 13.29 -15.15
N GLU A 239 -1.04 13.40 -15.46
CA GLU A 239 -1.53 13.85 -16.77
C GLU A 239 -1.11 15.27 -17.11
N LEU A 240 -1.08 16.15 -16.12
CA LEU A 240 -0.76 17.57 -16.33
C LEU A 240 0.75 17.83 -16.41
N TYR A 241 1.56 17.14 -15.63
CA TYR A 241 2.97 17.49 -15.44
C TYR A 241 3.97 16.47 -15.99
N ILE A 242 3.65 15.18 -16.00
CA ILE A 242 4.57 14.13 -16.46
C ILE A 242 4.38 13.82 -17.95
N ASN A 243 3.16 13.53 -18.36
CA ASN A 243 2.86 13.07 -19.71
C ASN A 243 3.24 14.08 -20.81
N PRO A 244 3.05 15.41 -20.65
CA PRO A 244 3.46 16.39 -21.65
C PRO A 244 4.99 16.40 -21.88
N ILE A 245 5.78 16.15 -20.83
CA ILE A 245 7.25 16.12 -20.92
C ILE A 245 7.73 14.86 -21.64
N LEU A 246 7.10 13.71 -21.39
CA LEU A 246 7.43 12.45 -22.06
C LEU A 246 6.90 12.38 -23.50
N LYS A 247 5.96 13.25 -23.87
CA LYS A 247 5.37 13.29 -25.22
C LYS A 247 6.47 13.50 -26.28
N GLY A 248 6.44 12.65 -27.31
CA GLY A 248 7.40 12.70 -28.43
C GLY A 248 8.60 11.75 -28.27
N LEU A 249 8.79 11.15 -27.09
CA LEU A 249 9.72 10.04 -26.94
C LEU A 249 9.08 8.73 -27.44
N SER A 250 9.90 7.79 -27.91
CA SER A 250 9.43 6.42 -28.07
C SER A 250 9.03 5.83 -26.69
N PRO A 251 8.08 4.91 -26.59
CA PRO A 251 7.71 4.33 -25.29
C PRO A 251 8.90 3.68 -24.55
N VAL A 252 9.85 3.09 -25.27
CA VAL A 252 11.08 2.51 -24.71
C VAL A 252 12.00 3.59 -24.13
N ASP A 253 12.17 4.71 -24.86
CA ASP A 253 12.97 5.84 -24.38
C ASP A 253 12.28 6.59 -23.24
N ALA A 254 10.94 6.65 -23.24
CA ALA A 254 10.16 7.18 -22.12
C ALA A 254 10.33 6.32 -20.87
N LEU A 255 10.33 4.98 -21.02
CA LEU A 255 10.64 4.04 -19.93
C LEU A 255 12.05 4.28 -19.36
N ALA A 256 13.08 4.35 -20.24
CA ALA A 256 14.46 4.62 -19.83
C ALA A 256 14.60 5.96 -19.09
N THR A 257 14.03 7.03 -19.67
CA THR A 257 14.09 8.38 -19.11
C THR A 257 13.38 8.45 -17.75
N TYR A 258 12.16 7.90 -17.64
CA TYR A 258 11.39 7.98 -16.41
C TYR A 258 11.91 7.05 -15.31
N THR A 259 12.48 5.89 -15.66
CA THR A 259 13.15 5.02 -14.68
C THR A 259 14.32 5.75 -14.01
N GLU A 260 15.10 6.55 -14.77
CA GLU A 260 16.16 7.37 -14.20
C GLU A 260 15.64 8.49 -13.30
N VAL A 261 14.52 9.14 -13.67
CA VAL A 261 13.82 10.12 -12.81
C VAL A 261 13.43 9.49 -11.48
N ALA A 262 12.69 8.37 -11.53
CA ALA A 262 12.25 7.67 -10.34
C ALA A 262 13.43 7.24 -9.48
N ALA A 263 14.49 6.72 -10.08
CA ALA A 263 15.69 6.30 -9.35
C ALA A 263 16.36 7.46 -8.60
N ARG A 264 16.55 8.62 -9.27
CA ARG A 264 17.19 9.80 -8.64
C ARG A 264 16.32 10.37 -7.51
N VAL A 265 15.03 10.56 -7.76
CA VAL A 265 14.12 11.14 -6.77
C VAL A 265 13.97 10.22 -5.54
N ILE A 266 13.87 8.91 -5.76
CA ILE A 266 13.81 7.94 -4.65
C ILE A 266 15.13 7.94 -3.87
N ALA A 267 16.28 7.83 -4.56
CA ALA A 267 17.59 7.81 -3.88
C ALA A 267 17.84 9.06 -3.04
N ASP A 268 17.48 10.24 -3.56
CA ASP A 268 17.58 11.51 -2.82
C ASP A 268 16.67 11.52 -1.58
N SER A 269 15.44 11.05 -1.72
CA SER A 269 14.44 11.04 -0.64
C SER A 269 14.83 10.12 0.52
N ILE A 270 15.34 8.90 0.22
CA ILE A 270 15.70 7.93 1.26
C ILE A 270 17.13 8.07 1.77
N GLY A 271 18.04 8.66 0.96
CA GLY A 271 19.46 8.78 1.30
C GLY A 271 20.15 7.42 1.51
N PRO A 272 21.26 7.38 2.30
CA PRO A 272 22.04 6.16 2.53
C PRO A 272 21.45 5.23 3.61
N ARG A 273 20.20 5.42 4.01
CA ARG A 273 19.54 4.65 5.08
C ARG A 273 19.40 3.17 4.71
N LYS A 274 19.54 2.28 5.71
CA LYS A 274 19.17 0.86 5.56
C LYS A 274 17.66 0.77 5.29
N THR A 275 17.29 0.59 4.01
CA THR A 275 15.92 0.72 3.51
C THR A 275 15.34 -0.63 3.11
N LEU A 276 14.25 -1.06 3.76
CA LEU A 276 13.41 -2.17 3.29
C LEU A 276 12.61 -1.72 2.06
N VAL A 277 12.68 -2.50 0.98
CA VAL A 277 11.95 -2.19 -0.26
C VAL A 277 10.85 -3.21 -0.52
N THR A 278 9.62 -2.73 -0.73
CA THR A 278 8.43 -3.56 -1.02
C THR A 278 7.61 -2.99 -2.16
N GLY A 279 6.51 -3.67 -2.52
CA GLY A 279 5.64 -3.33 -3.64
C GLY A 279 6.18 -3.83 -4.99
N GLY A 280 5.32 -3.83 -6.01
CA GLY A 280 5.64 -4.42 -7.33
C GLY A 280 6.89 -3.86 -8.01
N GLY A 281 7.24 -2.60 -7.76
CA GLY A 281 8.46 -1.97 -8.28
C GLY A 281 9.76 -2.54 -7.68
N ALA A 282 9.70 -3.22 -6.54
CA ALA A 282 10.84 -3.97 -5.98
C ALA A 282 11.31 -5.10 -6.92
N LYS A 283 10.42 -5.59 -7.79
CA LYS A 283 10.72 -6.62 -8.80
C LYS A 283 11.35 -6.05 -10.09
N ASN A 284 11.39 -4.72 -10.25
CA ASN A 284 12.05 -4.06 -11.36
C ASN A 284 13.56 -3.95 -11.09
N LYS A 285 14.30 -4.97 -11.51
CA LYS A 285 15.76 -5.10 -11.26
C LYS A 285 16.56 -3.91 -11.76
N HIS A 286 16.17 -3.32 -12.92
CA HIS A 286 16.84 -2.16 -13.48
C HIS A 286 16.67 -0.93 -12.60
N LEU A 287 15.44 -0.63 -12.16
CA LEU A 287 15.16 0.47 -11.24
C LEU A 287 15.91 0.30 -9.91
N ILE A 288 15.83 -0.88 -9.29
CA ILE A 288 16.53 -1.20 -8.03
C ILE A 288 18.03 -1.02 -8.16
N SER A 289 18.63 -1.52 -9.26
CA SER A 289 20.06 -1.35 -9.55
C SER A 289 20.43 0.14 -9.70
N ARG A 290 19.60 0.93 -10.38
CA ARG A 290 19.84 2.37 -10.52
C ARG A 290 19.77 3.09 -9.17
N ILE A 291 18.75 2.86 -8.36
CA ILE A 291 18.63 3.45 -7.01
C ILE A 291 19.86 3.11 -6.15
N SER A 292 20.27 1.83 -6.15
CA SER A 292 21.46 1.39 -5.40
C SER A 292 22.74 2.05 -5.89
N SER A 293 22.92 2.22 -7.23
CA SER A 293 24.11 2.88 -7.79
C SER A 293 24.21 4.38 -7.46
N LEU A 294 23.12 4.99 -7.01
CA LEU A 294 23.06 6.37 -6.52
C LEU A 294 23.35 6.48 -5.01
N GLY A 295 23.79 5.38 -4.37
CA GLY A 295 24.25 5.36 -2.98
C GLY A 295 23.21 4.93 -1.95
N ALA A 296 22.00 4.53 -2.36
CA ALA A 296 20.99 4.02 -1.45
C ALA A 296 21.31 2.58 -0.97
N HIS A 297 21.10 2.30 0.30
CA HIS A 297 21.29 0.98 0.89
C HIS A 297 19.96 0.21 0.93
N LEU A 298 19.65 -0.51 -0.14
CA LEU A 298 18.39 -1.24 -0.30
C LEU A 298 18.47 -2.68 0.22
N VAL A 299 17.45 -3.11 0.93
CA VAL A 299 17.25 -4.48 1.39
C VAL A 299 15.94 -4.99 0.80
N LEU A 300 16.02 -6.00 -0.04
CA LEU A 300 14.87 -6.68 -0.61
C LEU A 300 14.54 -7.88 0.29
N PRO A 301 13.36 -7.93 0.91
CA PRO A 301 12.94 -9.11 1.67
C PRO A 301 12.57 -10.28 0.73
N ASN A 302 12.03 -11.36 1.30
CA ASN A 302 11.43 -12.43 0.51
C ASN A 302 10.19 -11.92 -0.26
N GLU A 303 9.79 -12.67 -1.29
CA GLU A 303 8.70 -12.27 -2.20
C GLU A 303 7.37 -12.11 -1.47
N GLU A 304 7.12 -12.91 -0.44
CA GLU A 304 5.89 -12.85 0.34
C GLU A 304 5.75 -11.50 1.05
N VAL A 305 6.82 -10.97 1.62
CA VAL A 305 6.81 -9.63 2.24
C VAL A 305 6.71 -8.54 1.18
N ILE A 306 7.36 -8.71 0.02
CA ILE A 306 7.24 -7.75 -1.09
C ILE A 306 5.78 -7.60 -1.52
N ASP A 307 5.07 -8.70 -1.67
CA ASP A 307 3.72 -8.72 -2.23
C ASP A 307 2.63 -8.46 -1.18
N TYR A 308 2.78 -8.98 0.05
CA TYR A 308 1.69 -8.99 1.03
C TYR A 308 1.91 -8.07 2.24
N LYS A 309 2.95 -7.23 2.26
CA LYS A 309 3.26 -6.34 3.38
C LYS A 309 2.06 -5.52 3.85
N GLU A 310 1.28 -4.95 2.94
CA GLU A 310 0.12 -4.14 3.32
C GLU A 310 -0.96 -4.98 4.00
N ALA A 311 -1.26 -6.18 3.50
CA ALA A 311 -2.20 -7.08 4.15
C ALA A 311 -1.71 -7.52 5.54
N MET A 312 -0.40 -7.80 5.69
CA MET A 312 0.22 -8.10 6.99
C MET A 312 0.06 -6.92 7.96
N ILE A 313 0.24 -5.69 7.48
CA ILE A 313 0.06 -4.48 8.30
C ILE A 313 -1.41 -4.32 8.71
N PHE A 314 -2.39 -4.59 7.85
CA PHE A 314 -3.79 -4.54 8.25
C PHE A 314 -4.17 -5.64 9.25
N ALA A 315 -3.49 -6.80 9.24
CA ALA A 315 -3.58 -7.77 10.33
C ALA A 315 -3.06 -7.18 11.65
N LEU A 316 -1.89 -6.53 11.63
CA LEU A 316 -1.33 -5.84 12.81
C LEU A 316 -2.26 -4.74 13.33
N LEU A 317 -2.74 -3.84 12.45
CA LEU A 317 -3.60 -2.73 12.86
C LEU A 317 -4.90 -3.24 13.51
N ALA A 318 -5.43 -4.37 13.02
CA ALA A 318 -6.58 -5.03 13.63
C ALA A 318 -6.24 -5.62 15.00
N ALA A 319 -5.10 -6.29 15.14
CA ALA A 319 -4.62 -6.82 16.41
C ALA A 319 -4.48 -5.72 17.47
N GLU A 320 -3.77 -4.62 17.12
CA GLU A 320 -3.58 -3.48 18.00
C GLU A 320 -4.92 -2.85 18.41
N ARG A 321 -5.83 -2.66 17.46
CA ARG A 321 -7.19 -2.15 17.74
C ARG A 321 -7.97 -3.06 18.69
N PHE A 322 -7.94 -4.36 18.44
CA PHE A 322 -8.68 -5.36 19.24
C PHE A 322 -8.15 -5.44 20.66
N MET A 323 -6.83 -5.28 20.84
CA MET A 323 -6.18 -5.24 22.15
C MET A 323 -6.25 -3.87 22.84
N GLY A 324 -6.94 -2.87 22.24
CA GLY A 324 -7.08 -1.53 22.82
C GLY A 324 -5.84 -0.66 22.76
N ARG A 325 -4.83 -1.03 21.95
CA ARG A 325 -3.61 -0.28 21.75
C ARG A 325 -3.74 0.71 20.58
N SER A 326 -2.85 1.71 20.52
CA SER A 326 -2.80 2.65 19.39
C SER A 326 -2.34 1.93 18.13
N ASN A 327 -3.05 2.16 17.02
CA ASN A 327 -2.74 1.61 15.70
C ASN A 327 -2.61 2.68 14.61
N VAL A 328 -2.64 3.96 14.98
CA VAL A 328 -2.42 5.11 14.08
C VAL A 328 -1.41 6.05 14.72
N LEU A 329 -0.41 6.46 13.94
CA LEU A 329 0.57 7.47 14.33
C LEU A 329 0.04 8.86 13.94
N GLY A 330 -0.51 9.60 14.89
CA GLY A 330 -1.18 10.88 14.63
C GLY A 330 -0.30 11.96 14.01
N HIS A 331 1.00 11.93 14.22
CA HIS A 331 1.92 12.88 13.60
C HIS A 331 2.15 12.57 12.10
N THR A 332 2.00 11.33 11.66
CA THR A 332 2.12 10.98 10.23
C THR A 332 0.84 11.27 9.45
N THR A 333 -0.32 11.19 10.11
CA THR A 333 -1.62 11.48 9.50
C THR A 333 -2.06 12.93 9.66
N GLY A 334 -1.38 13.68 10.53
CA GLY A 334 -1.74 15.07 10.82
C GLY A 334 -2.82 15.24 11.89
N SER A 335 -3.33 14.18 12.52
CA SER A 335 -4.29 14.27 13.64
C SER A 335 -3.64 14.70 14.97
N GLY A 336 -2.32 14.70 15.04
CA GLY A 336 -1.51 15.15 16.17
C GLY A 336 -1.33 14.11 17.28
N LEU A 337 -2.32 13.32 17.59
CA LEU A 337 -2.28 12.30 18.65
C LEU A 337 -2.40 10.90 18.07
N SER A 338 -1.48 10.01 18.50
CA SER A 338 -1.63 8.58 18.20
C SER A 338 -2.87 8.02 18.89
N HIS A 339 -3.64 7.22 18.19
CA HIS A 339 -4.93 6.73 18.67
C HIS A 339 -5.26 5.33 18.13
N SER A 340 -6.28 4.73 18.71
CA SER A 340 -6.77 3.41 18.32
C SER A 340 -7.98 3.55 17.39
N SER A 341 -7.81 3.26 16.11
CA SER A 341 -8.81 3.43 15.05
C SER A 341 -9.36 2.10 14.54
N GLY A 342 -10.58 2.14 14.06
CA GLY A 342 -11.30 1.01 13.48
C GLY A 342 -12.56 0.62 14.26
N SER A 343 -13.56 0.15 13.50
CA SER A 343 -14.80 -0.42 14.05
C SER A 343 -14.62 -1.92 14.27
N ILE A 344 -14.99 -2.42 15.44
CA ILE A 344 -14.97 -3.86 15.75
C ILE A 344 -16.37 -4.41 15.57
N PHE A 345 -16.52 -5.41 14.72
CA PHE A 345 -17.73 -6.19 14.57
C PHE A 345 -17.54 -7.57 15.15
N TYR A 346 -18.47 -7.98 15.99
CA TYR A 346 -18.53 -9.31 16.58
C TYR A 346 -19.51 -10.19 15.80
N PRO A 347 -19.32 -11.53 15.85
CA PRO A 347 -20.24 -12.50 15.29
C PRO A 347 -21.67 -12.36 15.77
#